data_702192a5b7a0dc0ea15737e5b67b8b0d
#
_entry.id   702192a5b7a0dc0ea15737e5b67b8b0d
#
_cell.length_a   1.000
_cell.length_b   1.000
_cell.length_c   1.000
_cell.angle_alpha   90.00
_cell.angle_beta   90.00
_cell.angle_gamma   90.00
#
_symmetry.space_group_name_H-M   'P 1'
#
loop_
_entity.id
_entity.type
_entity.pdbx_description
1 polymer ?
#
loop_
_entity_poly.entity_id
_entity_poly.type
_entity_poly.pdbx_seq_one_letter_code
_entity_poly.pdbx_strand_id
1 'polypeptide(L)'
;MKKTILSFMTFIFLIFTLSGCRFIKSDISKMNVILALGIDGKADDYNISVRVFEASSPEDAKDAKTSVYKASGKTVSQAVNQLTSAIGNTPLLSQSSVIIIGKETAQNGIKEIFEYFISDDYIGPSAAVVVSTEKAADIINSDGLENFLPTDRFTNMIRAAWENGTGVNTKFAEAVVKCENKFSDFCLPVIEFDSSKHIVTKSAAIFRNDVMTEIIDEDTIKGLLFLSNHVKGGYLFVEDAGGESASLEIVKSSSIIQTDMDSGKITLNIKITAQFNVTEFENGKFSDETVDKLNKDLSNEIKMLAENSYNKVIKENTSDSINIGRRLYIDREISSTLSDEEFRKMLSNSQVNIEADAKISRSGLF
;
A
#
# COMPACT_ATOMS: atom_id res chain seq x y z
N MET A 1 -47.07 3.15 -52.36
CA MET A 1 -47.30 2.98 -50.93
C MET A 1 -46.22 2.18 -50.21
N LYS A 2 -45.85 0.93 -50.58
CA LYS A 2 -44.82 0.14 -49.84
C LYS A 2 -43.44 0.82 -49.83
N LYS A 3 -42.98 1.43 -50.91
CA LYS A 3 -41.67 2.14 -50.98
C LYS A 3 -41.64 3.43 -50.16
N THR A 4 -42.77 4.14 -50.06
CA THR A 4 -42.87 5.35 -49.23
C THR A 4 -42.90 5.03 -47.73
N ILE A 5 -43.52 3.93 -47.35
CA ILE A 5 -43.52 3.46 -45.94
C ILE A 5 -42.14 2.99 -45.54
N LEU A 6 -41.41 2.26 -46.42
CA LEU A 6 -40.05 1.82 -46.15
C LEU A 6 -39.09 2.99 -45.99
N SER A 7 -39.18 4.02 -46.87
CA SER A 7 -38.37 5.23 -46.78
C SER A 7 -38.63 6.01 -45.47
N PHE A 8 -39.91 6.06 -45.04
CA PHE A 8 -40.25 6.72 -43.78
C PHE A 8 -39.73 5.98 -42.53
N MET A 9 -39.80 4.64 -42.56
CA MET A 9 -39.22 3.80 -41.50
C MET A 9 -37.71 3.94 -41.43
N THR A 10 -37.01 3.97 -42.57
CA THR A 10 -35.54 4.18 -42.60
C THR A 10 -35.17 5.57 -42.08
N PHE A 11 -35.95 6.59 -42.37
CA PHE A 11 -35.74 7.95 -41.89
C PHE A 11 -35.96 8.06 -40.36
N ILE A 12 -36.95 7.41 -39.80
CA ILE A 12 -37.18 7.32 -38.35
C ILE A 12 -36.02 6.57 -37.67
N PHE A 13 -35.56 5.46 -38.25
CA PHE A 13 -34.42 4.70 -37.73
C PHE A 13 -33.13 5.54 -37.75
N LEU A 14 -32.92 6.37 -38.77
CA LEU A 14 -31.78 7.28 -38.86
C LEU A 14 -31.83 8.38 -37.79
N ILE A 15 -33.01 8.88 -37.43
CA ILE A 15 -33.18 9.86 -36.34
C ILE A 15 -32.83 9.24 -34.97
N PHE A 16 -33.22 7.99 -34.75
CA PHE A 16 -32.87 7.28 -33.51
C PHE A 16 -31.37 6.97 -33.38
N THR A 17 -30.65 6.75 -34.48
CA THR A 17 -29.20 6.54 -34.45
C THR A 17 -28.41 7.85 -34.28
N LEU A 18 -29.00 9.00 -34.58
CA LEU A 18 -28.42 10.34 -34.39
C LEU A 18 -28.65 10.90 -32.97
N SER A 19 -29.45 10.26 -32.13
CA SER A 19 -29.50 10.57 -30.69
C SER A 19 -28.28 9.96 -29.99
N GLY A 20 -27.09 10.34 -30.47
CA GLY A 20 -25.81 10.02 -29.86
C GLY A 20 -25.83 10.48 -28.41
N CYS A 21 -25.28 9.65 -27.54
CA CYS A 21 -25.02 9.92 -26.13
C CYS A 21 -24.67 11.41 -25.97
N ARG A 22 -25.44 12.13 -25.18
CA ARG A 22 -25.01 13.39 -24.62
C ARG A 22 -23.84 13.08 -23.70
N PHE A 23 -22.64 12.98 -24.27
CA PHE A 23 -21.43 13.14 -23.49
C PHE A 23 -21.58 14.51 -22.84
N ILE A 24 -21.78 14.51 -21.54
CA ILE A 24 -21.52 15.71 -20.74
C ILE A 24 -20.05 15.97 -20.96
N LYS A 25 -19.72 16.84 -21.93
CA LYS A 25 -18.38 17.41 -22.03
C LYS A 25 -18.19 18.27 -20.79
N SER A 26 -17.69 17.66 -19.72
CA SER A 26 -17.10 18.42 -18.66
C SER A 26 -15.93 19.18 -19.32
N ASP A 27 -16.05 20.48 -19.29
CA ASP A 27 -15.04 21.38 -19.88
C ASP A 27 -13.77 21.22 -19.05
N ILE A 28 -12.79 20.50 -19.57
CA ILE A 28 -11.52 20.19 -18.87
C ILE A 28 -10.81 21.49 -18.44
N SER A 29 -11.07 22.61 -19.15
CA SER A 29 -10.56 23.93 -18.78
C SER A 29 -11.13 24.47 -17.46
N LYS A 30 -12.20 23.86 -16.94
CA LYS A 30 -12.86 24.20 -15.65
C LYS A 30 -12.57 23.18 -14.56
N MET A 31 -11.63 22.29 -14.78
CA MET A 31 -11.23 21.28 -13.79
C MET A 31 -9.85 21.59 -13.25
N ASN A 32 -9.71 21.48 -11.94
CA ASN A 32 -8.41 21.59 -11.29
C ASN A 32 -7.88 20.20 -10.97
N VAL A 33 -6.71 19.88 -11.52
CA VAL A 33 -6.04 18.59 -11.31
C VAL A 33 -5.52 18.52 -9.88
N ILE A 34 -6.01 17.55 -9.12
CA ILE A 34 -5.54 17.29 -7.76
C ILE A 34 -4.37 16.29 -7.84
N LEU A 35 -3.21 16.71 -7.36
CA LEU A 35 -1.99 15.90 -7.37
C LEU A 35 -1.88 14.98 -6.16
N ALA A 36 -2.25 15.49 -4.99
CA ALA A 36 -2.22 14.76 -3.73
C ALA A 36 -3.39 15.19 -2.85
N LEU A 37 -3.93 14.23 -2.10
CA LEU A 37 -5.07 14.38 -1.21
C LEU A 37 -4.64 14.01 0.21
N GLY A 38 -4.86 14.90 1.17
CA GLY A 38 -4.66 14.66 2.60
C GLY A 38 -5.98 14.67 3.35
N ILE A 39 -6.15 13.72 4.27
CA ILE A 39 -7.35 13.55 5.07
C ILE A 39 -6.98 13.45 6.54
N ASP A 40 -7.51 14.36 7.34
CA ASP A 40 -7.37 14.42 8.79
C ASP A 40 -8.76 14.42 9.45
N GLY A 41 -8.80 14.09 10.73
CA GLY A 41 -10.03 14.10 11.53
C GLY A 41 -10.76 12.77 11.51
N LYS A 42 -12.06 12.81 11.81
CA LYS A 42 -12.93 11.63 11.96
C LYS A 42 -14.37 12.00 11.65
N ALA A 43 -15.28 11.07 11.79
CA ALA A 43 -16.71 11.32 11.68
C ALA A 43 -17.13 12.58 12.46
N ASP A 44 -17.96 13.41 11.85
CA ASP A 44 -18.42 14.74 12.29
C ASP A 44 -17.37 15.87 12.23
N ASP A 45 -16.08 15.59 11.92
CA ASP A 45 -15.01 16.60 11.80
C ASP A 45 -13.90 16.14 10.82
N TYR A 46 -14.23 15.95 9.57
CA TYR A 46 -13.24 15.68 8.52
C TYR A 46 -12.61 16.96 7.99
N ASN A 47 -11.29 16.95 7.84
CA ASN A 47 -10.49 18.02 7.28
C ASN A 47 -9.74 17.51 6.06
N ILE A 48 -10.05 18.04 4.87
CA ILE A 48 -9.42 17.66 3.61
C ILE A 48 -8.46 18.76 3.19
N SER A 49 -7.27 18.38 2.78
CA SER A 49 -6.27 19.24 2.17
C SER A 49 -5.86 18.67 0.83
N VAL A 50 -5.72 19.50 -0.18
CA VAL A 50 -5.32 19.06 -1.52
C VAL A 50 -4.23 19.96 -2.07
N ARG A 51 -3.31 19.34 -2.82
CA ARG A 51 -2.37 20.08 -3.66
C ARG A 51 -2.87 20.06 -5.10
N VAL A 52 -3.12 21.24 -5.62
CA VAL A 52 -3.71 21.49 -6.92
C VAL A 52 -2.64 21.93 -7.90
N PHE A 53 -2.67 21.39 -9.10
CA PHE A 53 -1.85 21.85 -10.20
C PHE A 53 -2.50 23.07 -10.86
N GLU A 54 -1.77 24.17 -10.92
CA GLU A 54 -2.22 25.40 -11.57
C GLU A 54 -1.41 25.62 -12.87
N ALA A 55 -1.99 25.29 -14.02
CA ALA A 55 -1.45 25.66 -15.31
C ALA A 55 -2.40 26.66 -15.98
N SER A 56 -1.92 27.87 -16.21
CA SER A 56 -2.70 28.91 -16.89
C SER A 56 -2.71 28.73 -18.41
N SER A 57 -1.71 28.03 -18.96
CA SER A 57 -1.61 27.70 -20.40
C SER A 57 -0.69 26.48 -20.61
N PRO A 58 -0.73 25.82 -21.81
CA PRO A 58 0.20 24.74 -22.14
C PRO A 58 1.67 25.17 -22.17
N GLU A 59 1.93 26.47 -22.36
CA GLU A 59 3.28 27.05 -22.37
C GLU A 59 3.84 27.20 -20.94
N ASP A 60 2.97 27.40 -19.94
CA ASP A 60 3.32 27.53 -18.53
C ASP A 60 3.61 26.19 -17.84
N ALA A 61 3.46 25.05 -18.53
CA ALA A 61 3.71 23.73 -17.97
C ALA A 61 5.19 23.51 -17.53
N LYS A 62 6.11 24.36 -17.97
CA LYS A 62 7.51 24.36 -17.53
C LYS A 62 7.73 25.06 -16.19
N ASP A 63 6.86 26.00 -15.83
CA ASP A 63 6.86 26.76 -14.56
C ASP A 63 5.61 26.41 -13.73
N ALA A 64 5.20 25.16 -13.74
CA ALA A 64 4.01 24.67 -13.08
C ALA A 64 4.03 25.02 -11.59
N LYS A 65 3.10 25.88 -11.18
CA LYS A 65 2.87 26.21 -9.77
C LYS A 65 1.83 25.24 -9.18
N THR A 66 1.98 24.96 -7.91
CA THR A 66 0.98 24.23 -7.15
C THR A 66 0.46 25.08 -6.01
N SER A 67 -0.82 24.98 -5.72
CA SER A 67 -1.46 25.63 -4.58
C SER A 67 -2.10 24.61 -3.64
N VAL A 68 -2.18 24.96 -2.37
CA VAL A 68 -2.81 24.11 -1.35
C VAL A 68 -4.14 24.71 -0.97
N TYR A 69 -5.20 23.89 -1.06
CA TYR A 69 -6.54 24.24 -0.60
C TYR A 69 -6.97 23.31 0.52
N LYS A 70 -7.79 23.82 1.43
CA LYS A 70 -8.31 23.09 2.58
C LYS A 70 -9.81 23.31 2.71
N ALA A 71 -10.51 22.28 3.14
CA ALA A 71 -11.94 22.34 3.45
C ALA A 71 -12.27 21.37 4.57
N SER A 72 -13.36 21.64 5.29
CA SER A 72 -13.82 20.81 6.41
C SER A 72 -15.27 20.43 6.23
N GLY A 73 -15.69 19.33 6.84
CA GLY A 73 -17.08 18.89 6.79
C GLY A 73 -17.35 17.79 7.80
N LYS A 74 -18.62 17.59 8.14
CA LYS A 74 -19.04 16.49 9.02
C LYS A 74 -18.87 15.12 8.37
N THR A 75 -18.91 15.08 7.05
CA THR A 75 -18.67 13.90 6.23
C THR A 75 -17.60 14.19 5.17
N VAL A 76 -16.95 13.14 4.66
CA VAL A 76 -15.99 13.27 3.56
C VAL A 76 -16.62 13.97 2.36
N SER A 77 -17.85 13.59 1.99
CA SER A 77 -18.62 14.23 0.91
C SER A 77 -18.82 15.72 1.13
N GLN A 78 -19.20 16.14 2.36
CA GLN A 78 -19.36 17.56 2.66
C GLN A 78 -18.05 18.31 2.55
N ALA A 79 -16.95 17.76 3.05
CA ALA A 79 -15.63 18.39 2.96
C ALA A 79 -15.18 18.54 1.52
N VAL A 80 -15.37 17.52 0.66
CA VAL A 80 -15.07 17.59 -0.78
C VAL A 80 -15.94 18.63 -1.50
N ASN A 81 -17.22 18.73 -1.16
CA ASN A 81 -18.10 19.76 -1.73
C ASN A 81 -17.66 21.19 -1.31
N GLN A 82 -17.23 21.38 -0.07
CA GLN A 82 -16.66 22.64 0.38
C GLN A 82 -15.37 22.99 -0.37
N LEU A 83 -14.56 21.98 -0.73
CA LEU A 83 -13.35 22.14 -1.51
C LEU A 83 -13.64 22.73 -2.89
N THR A 84 -14.72 22.31 -3.55
CA THR A 84 -15.17 22.89 -4.83
C THR A 84 -15.39 24.38 -4.72
N SER A 85 -15.99 24.83 -3.62
CA SER A 85 -16.21 26.27 -3.37
C SER A 85 -14.91 27.03 -3.08
N ALA A 86 -13.97 26.39 -2.39
CA ALA A 86 -12.66 26.98 -2.08
C ALA A 86 -11.77 27.13 -3.33
N ILE A 87 -11.81 26.14 -4.22
CA ILE A 87 -11.02 26.13 -5.47
C ILE A 87 -11.68 26.99 -6.54
N GLY A 88 -13.01 27.12 -6.53
CA GLY A 88 -13.80 27.81 -7.57
C GLY A 88 -14.08 26.98 -8.82
N ASN A 89 -13.55 25.75 -8.90
CA ASN A 89 -13.74 24.79 -10.00
C ASN A 89 -13.92 23.38 -9.45
N THR A 90 -14.39 22.45 -10.28
CA THR A 90 -14.53 21.05 -9.88
C THR A 90 -13.16 20.40 -9.68
N PRO A 91 -12.85 19.84 -8.48
CA PRO A 91 -11.60 19.13 -8.25
C PRO A 91 -11.59 17.78 -8.99
N LEU A 92 -10.57 17.55 -9.82
CA LEU A 92 -10.37 16.30 -10.53
C LEU A 92 -9.51 15.36 -9.65
N LEU A 93 -10.17 14.68 -8.72
CA LEU A 93 -9.54 13.78 -7.74
C LEU A 93 -8.99 12.49 -8.38
N SER A 94 -9.54 12.07 -9.52
CA SER A 94 -9.12 10.85 -10.24
C SER A 94 -7.67 10.88 -10.72
N GLN A 95 -7.05 12.06 -10.75
CA GLN A 95 -5.64 12.24 -11.07
C GLN A 95 -4.73 12.26 -9.83
N SER A 96 -5.31 12.17 -8.63
CA SER A 96 -4.51 12.04 -7.41
C SER A 96 -3.75 10.72 -7.42
N SER A 97 -2.43 10.80 -7.32
CA SER A 97 -1.57 9.62 -7.26
C SER A 97 -1.35 9.11 -5.84
N VAL A 98 -1.68 9.92 -4.83
CA VAL A 98 -1.50 9.59 -3.42
C VAL A 98 -2.63 10.14 -2.56
N ILE A 99 -3.09 9.29 -1.64
CA ILE A 99 -3.99 9.62 -0.53
C ILE A 99 -3.15 9.54 0.74
N ILE A 100 -3.05 10.63 1.47
CA ILE A 100 -2.34 10.72 2.74
C ILE A 100 -3.38 10.77 3.86
N ILE A 101 -3.31 9.82 4.77
CA ILE A 101 -4.23 9.71 5.90
C ILE A 101 -3.46 10.07 7.17
N GLY A 102 -3.92 11.06 7.92
CA GLY A 102 -3.32 11.41 9.20
C GLY A 102 -3.42 10.26 10.21
N LYS A 103 -2.44 10.12 11.11
CA LYS A 103 -2.37 9.03 12.08
C LYS A 103 -3.65 8.89 12.90
N GLU A 104 -4.18 10.00 13.43
CA GLU A 104 -5.41 9.97 14.22
C GLU A 104 -6.61 9.47 13.40
N THR A 105 -6.72 9.88 12.13
CA THR A 105 -7.75 9.41 11.21
C THR A 105 -7.63 7.92 10.98
N ALA A 106 -6.42 7.41 10.74
CA ALA A 106 -6.16 5.99 10.56
C ALA A 106 -6.54 5.14 11.79
N GLN A 107 -6.34 5.69 13.00
CA GLN A 107 -6.71 5.05 14.25
C GLN A 107 -8.23 5.07 14.55
N ASN A 108 -8.97 6.00 13.94
CA ASN A 108 -10.42 6.08 14.11
C ASN A 108 -11.20 5.27 13.05
N GLY A 109 -10.52 4.75 12.02
CA GLY A 109 -11.11 3.98 10.94
C GLY A 109 -11.17 4.74 9.61
N ILE A 110 -10.89 4.03 8.53
CA ILE A 110 -10.78 4.62 7.18
C ILE A 110 -11.84 4.11 6.20
N LYS A 111 -12.76 3.26 6.66
CA LYS A 111 -13.79 2.63 5.82
C LYS A 111 -14.67 3.66 5.12
N GLU A 112 -15.24 4.61 5.85
CA GLU A 112 -16.10 5.67 5.29
C GLU A 112 -15.38 6.52 4.24
N ILE A 113 -14.07 6.72 4.42
CA ILE A 113 -13.22 7.43 3.47
C ILE A 113 -13.13 6.63 2.16
N PHE A 114 -12.88 5.34 2.26
CA PHE A 114 -12.77 4.46 1.10
C PHE A 114 -14.09 4.29 0.38
N GLU A 115 -15.20 4.10 1.11
CA GLU A 115 -16.55 3.99 0.56
C GLU A 115 -16.92 5.25 -0.26
N TYR A 116 -16.58 6.44 0.23
CA TYR A 116 -16.81 7.67 -0.50
C TYR A 116 -16.03 7.71 -1.82
N PHE A 117 -14.73 7.41 -1.79
CA PHE A 117 -13.89 7.57 -2.98
C PHE A 117 -14.07 6.47 -4.03
N ILE A 118 -14.63 5.30 -3.66
CA ILE A 118 -14.92 4.25 -4.62
C ILE A 118 -16.29 4.41 -5.28
N SER A 119 -17.25 5.09 -4.62
CA SER A 119 -18.65 5.13 -5.06
C SER A 119 -18.85 5.78 -6.44
N ASP A 120 -18.00 6.74 -6.80
CA ASP A 120 -18.11 7.51 -8.06
C ASP A 120 -16.79 7.55 -8.85
N ASP A 121 -15.90 6.55 -8.67
CA ASP A 121 -14.57 6.50 -9.30
C ASP A 121 -13.74 7.79 -9.10
N TYR A 122 -13.91 8.43 -7.93
CA TYR A 122 -13.22 9.68 -7.64
C TYR A 122 -11.70 9.54 -7.58
N ILE A 123 -11.19 8.37 -7.21
CA ILE A 123 -9.74 8.10 -7.07
C ILE A 123 -9.34 6.96 -7.98
N GLY A 124 -8.19 7.12 -8.65
CA GLY A 124 -7.63 6.06 -9.48
C GLY A 124 -7.26 4.81 -8.66
N PRO A 125 -7.56 3.57 -9.14
CA PRO A 125 -7.32 2.33 -8.40
C PRO A 125 -5.84 2.08 -8.07
N SER A 126 -4.93 2.69 -8.82
CA SER A 126 -3.47 2.59 -8.64
C SER A 126 -2.88 3.65 -7.71
N ALA A 127 -3.70 4.57 -7.18
CA ALA A 127 -3.23 5.58 -6.24
C ALA A 127 -2.57 4.92 -5.03
N ALA A 128 -1.47 5.50 -4.56
CA ALA A 128 -0.86 5.07 -3.32
C ALA A 128 -1.70 5.55 -2.13
N VAL A 129 -1.82 4.70 -1.11
CA VAL A 129 -2.42 5.10 0.18
C VAL A 129 -1.33 5.03 1.23
N VAL A 130 -1.15 6.11 1.98
CA VAL A 130 -0.11 6.21 3.01
C VAL A 130 -0.68 6.79 4.30
N VAL A 131 -0.08 6.41 5.41
CA VAL A 131 -0.35 7.03 6.72
C VAL A 131 0.74 8.04 7.02
N SER A 132 0.38 9.22 7.52
CA SER A 132 1.34 10.20 8.02
C SER A 132 1.38 10.16 9.54
N THR A 133 2.57 10.19 10.13
CA THR A 133 2.74 10.32 11.60
C THR A 133 2.31 11.69 12.10
N GLU A 134 2.37 12.71 11.24
CA GLU A 134 1.84 14.05 11.44
C GLU A 134 0.43 14.17 10.84
N LYS A 135 -0.13 15.38 10.86
CA LYS A 135 -1.34 15.67 10.10
C LYS A 135 -1.04 15.55 8.60
N ALA A 136 -1.95 14.95 7.86
CA ALA A 136 -1.85 14.88 6.40
C ALA A 136 -1.71 16.28 5.77
N ALA A 137 -2.39 17.26 6.35
CA ALA A 137 -2.32 18.66 5.93
C ALA A 137 -0.90 19.25 6.03
N ASP A 138 -0.07 18.80 6.97
CA ASP A 138 1.31 19.30 7.14
C ASP A 138 2.20 18.74 6.04
N ILE A 139 2.02 17.46 5.69
CA ILE A 139 2.70 16.83 4.56
C ILE A 139 2.32 17.53 3.24
N ILE A 140 1.02 17.75 3.00
CA ILE A 140 0.51 18.42 1.79
C ILE A 140 1.07 19.83 1.66
N ASN A 141 1.26 20.53 2.79
CA ASN A 141 1.73 21.92 2.79
C ASN A 141 3.26 22.07 2.82
N SER A 142 3.99 20.95 2.83
CA SER A 142 5.46 21.02 2.95
C SER A 142 6.13 21.59 1.69
N ASP A 143 7.16 22.42 1.88
CA ASP A 143 7.95 23.06 0.82
C ASP A 143 8.68 22.04 -0.08
N GLY A 144 8.96 20.86 0.43
CA GLY A 144 9.56 19.77 -0.33
C GLY A 144 8.72 19.24 -1.50
N LEU A 145 7.47 19.70 -1.63
CA LEU A 145 6.55 19.34 -2.71
C LEU A 145 6.38 20.44 -3.76
N GLU A 146 6.94 21.66 -3.57
CA GLU A 146 6.72 22.79 -4.47
C GLU A 146 7.38 22.60 -5.84
N ASN A 147 8.55 21.95 -5.88
CA ASN A 147 9.39 21.85 -7.10
C ASN A 147 9.26 20.50 -7.83
N PHE A 148 8.44 19.58 -7.35
CA PHE A 148 8.20 18.28 -7.97
C PHE A 148 6.70 18.10 -8.15
N LEU A 149 6.31 17.42 -9.21
CA LEU A 149 4.97 16.86 -9.27
C LEU A 149 4.87 15.85 -8.10
N PRO A 150 4.09 16.13 -7.04
CA PRO A 150 4.03 15.28 -5.84
C PRO A 150 3.69 13.83 -6.18
N THR A 151 2.97 13.66 -7.29
CA THR A 151 2.56 12.41 -7.89
C THR A 151 3.71 11.42 -8.02
N ASP A 152 4.83 11.84 -8.61
CA ASP A 152 5.93 10.93 -8.90
C ASP A 152 6.81 10.68 -7.66
N ARG A 153 6.96 11.70 -6.80
CA ARG A 153 7.82 11.59 -5.63
C ARG A 153 7.33 10.52 -4.65
N PHE A 154 6.07 10.60 -4.22
CA PHE A 154 5.51 9.62 -3.27
C PHE A 154 5.46 8.23 -3.88
N THR A 155 4.98 8.09 -5.11
CA THR A 155 4.90 6.80 -5.78
C THR A 155 6.28 6.18 -5.96
N ASN A 156 7.30 6.96 -6.34
CA ASN A 156 8.67 6.49 -6.51
C ASN A 156 9.32 6.13 -5.17
N MET A 157 9.12 6.95 -4.12
CA MET A 157 9.64 6.69 -2.78
C MET A 157 9.08 5.39 -2.19
N ILE A 158 7.76 5.19 -2.27
CA ILE A 158 7.10 3.98 -1.77
C ILE A 158 7.57 2.75 -2.57
N ARG A 159 7.64 2.88 -3.90
CA ARG A 159 8.13 1.81 -4.76
C ARG A 159 9.57 1.45 -4.43
N ALA A 160 10.46 2.43 -4.30
CA ALA A 160 11.86 2.20 -3.97
C ALA A 160 12.02 1.53 -2.60
N ALA A 161 11.28 1.96 -1.57
CA ALA A 161 11.28 1.31 -0.28
C ALA A 161 10.83 -0.16 -0.37
N TRP A 162 9.77 -0.45 -1.14
CA TRP A 162 9.31 -1.81 -1.34
C TRP A 162 10.30 -2.67 -2.14
N GLU A 163 10.87 -2.14 -3.23
CA GLU A 163 11.90 -2.81 -4.04
C GLU A 163 13.16 -3.12 -3.22
N ASN A 164 13.50 -2.25 -2.26
CA ASN A 164 14.61 -2.43 -1.34
C ASN A 164 14.26 -3.28 -0.09
N GLY A 165 13.05 -3.80 0.02
CA GLY A 165 12.62 -4.62 1.16
C GLY A 165 12.42 -3.86 2.48
N THR A 166 12.37 -2.52 2.44
CA THR A 166 12.25 -1.65 3.63
C THR A 166 10.86 -1.03 3.78
N GLY A 167 9.92 -1.33 2.89
CA GLY A 167 8.58 -0.78 2.87
C GLY A 167 7.55 -1.72 2.27
N VAL A 168 6.29 -1.34 2.38
CA VAL A 168 5.13 -1.99 1.74
C VAL A 168 4.59 -1.10 0.62
N ASN A 169 3.86 -1.68 -0.34
CA ASN A 169 3.32 -0.95 -1.48
C ASN A 169 1.87 -1.35 -1.76
N THR A 170 0.99 -0.97 -0.86
CA THR A 170 -0.45 -1.24 -0.99
C THR A 170 -1.13 -0.12 -1.76
N LYS A 171 -1.88 -0.47 -2.81
CA LYS A 171 -2.63 0.46 -3.64
C LYS A 171 -4.05 0.64 -3.14
N PHE A 172 -4.69 1.75 -3.52
CA PHE A 172 -6.06 2.08 -3.11
C PHE A 172 -7.04 0.93 -3.36
N ALA A 173 -7.07 0.38 -4.58
CA ALA A 173 -7.97 -0.73 -4.89
C ALA A 173 -7.70 -1.98 -4.02
N GLU A 174 -6.45 -2.29 -3.72
CA GLU A 174 -6.09 -3.41 -2.84
C GLU A 174 -6.55 -3.15 -1.41
N ALA A 175 -6.28 -1.96 -0.88
CA ALA A 175 -6.69 -1.58 0.46
C ALA A 175 -8.21 -1.63 0.63
N VAL A 176 -8.97 -1.11 -0.34
CA VAL A 176 -10.44 -1.18 -0.37
C VAL A 176 -10.93 -2.63 -0.33
N VAL A 177 -10.41 -3.49 -1.22
CA VAL A 177 -10.80 -4.90 -1.28
C VAL A 177 -10.52 -5.61 0.05
N LYS A 178 -9.39 -5.33 0.69
CA LYS A 178 -9.03 -5.93 1.98
C LYS A 178 -9.87 -5.38 3.14
N CYS A 179 -10.18 -4.09 3.12
CA CYS A 179 -11.05 -3.45 4.10
C CYS A 179 -12.48 -4.03 4.09
N GLU A 180 -12.99 -4.42 2.91
CA GLU A 180 -14.31 -5.03 2.76
C GLU A 180 -14.33 -6.55 3.04
N ASN A 181 -13.17 -7.22 3.02
CA ASN A 181 -13.08 -8.66 3.24
C ASN A 181 -12.92 -9.00 4.71
N LYS A 182 -13.84 -9.81 5.24
CA LYS A 182 -13.92 -10.20 6.65
C LYS A 182 -12.65 -10.86 7.21
N PHE A 183 -11.91 -11.60 6.40
CA PHE A 183 -10.75 -12.38 6.80
C PHE A 183 -9.49 -11.92 6.04
N SER A 184 -9.29 -10.61 5.96
CA SER A 184 -8.14 -10.05 5.27
C SER A 184 -7.81 -8.69 5.85
N ASP A 185 -6.56 -8.50 6.20
CA ASP A 185 -6.04 -7.23 6.69
C ASP A 185 -4.88 -6.77 5.80
N PHE A 186 -4.34 -5.59 6.08
CA PHE A 186 -3.30 -5.00 5.24
C PHE A 186 -2.37 -4.09 6.04
N CYS A 187 -1.25 -3.75 5.40
CA CYS A 187 -0.36 -2.72 5.89
C CYS A 187 -0.30 -1.58 4.88
N LEU A 188 -0.21 -0.34 5.36
CA LEU A 188 0.03 0.85 4.55
C LEU A 188 1.42 1.41 4.84
N PRO A 189 2.12 1.97 3.83
CA PRO A 189 3.36 2.69 4.07
C PRO A 189 3.12 3.85 5.02
N VAL A 190 4.07 4.10 5.92
CA VAL A 190 4.06 5.29 6.78
C VAL A 190 5.06 6.29 6.25
N ILE A 191 4.66 7.55 6.19
CA ILE A 191 5.51 8.68 5.86
C ILE A 191 5.65 9.62 7.07
N GLU A 192 6.83 10.18 7.23
CA GLU A 192 7.16 11.08 8.33
C GLU A 192 8.21 12.10 7.87
N PHE A 193 8.40 13.16 8.65
CA PHE A 193 9.52 14.06 8.47
C PHE A 193 10.76 13.51 9.19
N ASP A 194 11.88 13.47 8.49
CA ASP A 194 13.19 13.25 9.14
C ASP A 194 13.66 14.51 9.91
N SER A 195 14.82 14.41 10.57
CA SER A 195 15.42 15.53 11.31
C SER A 195 15.73 16.76 10.44
N SER A 196 15.83 16.59 9.13
CA SER A 196 16.07 17.64 8.13
C SER A 196 14.79 18.13 7.46
N LYS A 197 13.62 17.67 7.95
CA LYS A 197 12.28 17.93 7.39
C LYS A 197 12.07 17.40 5.97
N HIS A 198 12.82 16.39 5.57
CA HIS A 198 12.52 15.63 4.36
C HIS A 198 11.48 14.56 4.67
N ILE A 199 10.57 14.33 3.71
CA ILE A 199 9.59 13.24 3.81
C ILE A 199 10.33 11.93 3.50
N VAL A 200 10.23 10.98 4.43
CA VAL A 200 10.82 9.63 4.33
C VAL A 200 9.76 8.56 4.60
N THR A 201 10.04 7.32 4.18
CA THR A 201 9.25 6.14 4.52
C THR A 201 10.19 5.04 5.01
N LYS A 202 10.04 4.59 6.26
CA LYS A 202 10.86 3.58 6.92
C LYS A 202 10.05 2.63 7.79
N SER A 203 8.74 2.78 7.77
CA SER A 203 7.82 2.05 8.63
C SER A 203 6.51 1.77 7.89
N ALA A 204 5.70 0.87 8.42
CA ALA A 204 4.38 0.56 7.90
C ALA A 204 3.35 0.52 9.04
N ALA A 205 2.12 0.90 8.72
CA ALA A 205 0.99 0.84 9.63
C ALA A 205 0.22 -0.46 9.42
N ILE A 206 0.00 -1.21 10.48
CA ILE A 206 -0.85 -2.41 10.49
C ILE A 206 -2.31 -1.95 10.59
N PHE A 207 -3.15 -2.47 9.72
CA PHE A 207 -4.59 -2.33 9.81
C PHE A 207 -5.24 -3.66 10.15
N ARG A 208 -6.22 -3.60 11.03
CA ARG A 208 -7.16 -4.66 11.31
C ARG A 208 -8.53 -4.18 10.84
N ASN A 209 -9.05 -4.82 9.80
CA ASN A 209 -10.17 -4.28 9.04
C ASN A 209 -9.83 -2.87 8.49
N ASP A 210 -10.47 -1.84 9.02
CA ASP A 210 -10.29 -0.43 8.62
C ASP A 210 -9.55 0.43 9.65
N VAL A 211 -9.16 -0.15 10.80
CA VAL A 211 -8.55 0.59 11.92
C VAL A 211 -7.07 0.30 12.03
N MET A 212 -6.25 1.34 12.04
CA MET A 212 -4.82 1.21 12.32
C MET A 212 -4.57 0.81 13.77
N THR A 213 -3.84 -0.29 13.98
CA THR A 213 -3.51 -0.80 15.32
C THR A 213 -2.12 -0.40 15.78
N GLU A 214 -1.12 -0.50 14.90
CA GLU A 214 0.28 -0.24 15.26
C GLU A 214 1.10 0.19 14.05
N ILE A 215 2.25 0.83 14.31
CA ILE A 215 3.29 1.11 13.31
C ILE A 215 4.46 0.17 13.56
N ILE A 216 4.92 -0.52 12.53
CA ILE A 216 6.01 -1.50 12.54
C ILE A 216 7.26 -0.95 11.85
N ASP A 217 8.40 -1.42 12.32
CA ASP A 217 9.73 -1.07 11.83
C ASP A 217 10.16 -1.86 10.58
N GLU A 218 11.33 -1.52 10.07
CA GLU A 218 11.92 -2.11 8.87
C GLU A 218 12.14 -3.62 8.99
N ASP A 219 12.62 -4.13 10.12
CA ASP A 219 12.90 -5.56 10.29
C ASP A 219 11.59 -6.37 10.32
N THR A 220 10.57 -5.83 10.98
CA THR A 220 9.23 -6.42 10.95
C THR A 220 8.64 -6.40 9.52
N ILE A 221 8.86 -5.33 8.76
CA ILE A 221 8.45 -5.26 7.35
C ILE A 221 9.17 -6.33 6.51
N LYS A 222 10.51 -6.47 6.65
CA LYS A 222 11.29 -7.48 5.93
C LYS A 222 10.76 -8.89 6.18
N GLY A 223 10.55 -9.25 7.44
CA GLY A 223 9.97 -10.56 7.78
C GLY A 223 8.57 -10.75 7.23
N LEU A 224 7.71 -9.72 7.26
CA LEU A 224 6.36 -9.76 6.67
C LEU A 224 6.40 -9.96 5.15
N LEU A 225 7.35 -9.32 4.45
CA LEU A 225 7.54 -9.50 3.01
C LEU A 225 7.97 -10.94 2.68
N PHE A 226 8.87 -11.55 3.48
CA PHE A 226 9.22 -12.98 3.35
C PHE A 226 8.00 -13.87 3.58
N LEU A 227 7.25 -13.65 4.66
CA LEU A 227 6.04 -14.42 4.96
C LEU A 227 5.00 -14.34 3.86
N SER A 228 4.72 -13.16 3.34
CA SER A 228 3.66 -12.89 2.35
C SER A 228 4.06 -13.19 0.90
N ASN A 229 5.31 -13.60 0.64
CA ASN A 229 5.86 -13.79 -0.71
C ASN A 229 5.90 -12.50 -1.56
N HIS A 230 6.16 -11.35 -0.90
CA HIS A 230 6.18 -10.04 -1.56
C HIS A 230 7.56 -9.39 -1.63
N VAL A 231 8.63 -10.14 -1.32
CA VAL A 231 10.01 -9.67 -1.48
C VAL A 231 10.29 -9.40 -2.96
N LYS A 232 10.78 -8.22 -3.29
CA LYS A 232 11.19 -7.82 -4.65
C LYS A 232 12.68 -7.71 -4.80
N GLY A 233 13.39 -7.37 -3.74
CA GLY A 233 14.82 -7.18 -3.66
C GLY A 233 15.18 -6.72 -2.26
N GLY A 234 16.29 -6.03 -2.12
CA GLY A 234 16.80 -5.51 -0.87
C GLY A 234 18.09 -6.19 -0.45
N TYR A 235 18.52 -5.88 0.77
CA TYR A 235 19.78 -6.34 1.31
C TYR A 235 19.56 -6.96 2.68
N LEU A 236 20.32 -8.03 2.97
CA LEU A 236 20.54 -8.53 4.33
C LEU A 236 22.02 -8.33 4.69
N PHE A 237 22.25 -7.98 5.93
CA PHE A 237 23.56 -7.93 6.54
C PHE A 237 23.69 -9.07 7.55
N VAL A 238 24.77 -9.83 7.47
CA VAL A 238 25.09 -10.88 8.43
C VAL A 238 26.49 -10.65 8.97
N GLU A 239 26.64 -10.82 10.27
CA GLU A 239 27.92 -10.74 10.97
C GLU A 239 28.02 -11.93 11.92
N ASP A 240 29.16 -12.59 11.91
CA ASP A 240 29.41 -13.70 12.80
C ASP A 240 30.11 -13.28 14.10
N ALA A 241 30.22 -14.22 15.05
CA ALA A 241 30.90 -14.01 16.32
C ALA A 241 32.41 -13.74 16.18
N GLY A 242 32.99 -14.00 15.01
CA GLY A 242 34.41 -13.72 14.68
C GLY A 242 34.64 -12.33 14.10
N GLY A 243 33.56 -11.59 13.82
CA GLY A 243 33.62 -10.27 13.19
C GLY A 243 33.76 -10.32 11.66
N GLU A 244 33.57 -11.49 11.03
CA GLU A 244 33.39 -11.58 9.58
C GLU A 244 31.99 -11.08 9.22
N SER A 245 31.90 -10.13 8.30
CA SER A 245 30.63 -9.53 7.91
C SER A 245 30.41 -9.57 6.40
N ALA A 246 29.15 -9.66 6.00
CA ALA A 246 28.76 -9.63 4.60
C ALA A 246 27.48 -8.83 4.38
N SER A 247 27.48 -8.03 3.32
CA SER A 247 26.28 -7.44 2.73
C SER A 247 25.85 -8.26 1.53
N LEU A 248 24.58 -8.69 1.51
CA LEU A 248 24.08 -9.59 0.49
C LEU A 248 22.77 -9.05 -0.12
N GLU A 249 22.77 -8.95 -1.43
CA GLU A 249 21.62 -8.54 -2.22
C GLU A 249 20.67 -9.72 -2.46
N ILE A 250 19.38 -9.52 -2.21
CA ILE A 250 18.34 -10.50 -2.50
C ILE A 250 18.07 -10.50 -4.01
N VAL A 251 18.41 -11.58 -4.69
CA VAL A 251 18.16 -11.77 -6.12
C VAL A 251 16.75 -12.30 -6.37
N LYS A 252 16.31 -13.23 -5.52
CA LYS A 252 15.01 -13.89 -5.63
C LYS A 252 14.58 -14.43 -4.28
N SER A 253 13.30 -14.35 -4.01
CA SER A 253 12.69 -15.02 -2.87
C SER A 253 11.35 -15.67 -3.27
N SER A 254 11.00 -16.74 -2.59
CA SER A 254 9.70 -17.41 -2.74
C SER A 254 9.28 -18.03 -1.41
N SER A 255 8.02 -17.90 -1.07
CA SER A 255 7.43 -18.46 0.15
C SER A 255 6.19 -19.26 -0.18
N ILE A 256 6.09 -20.45 0.42
CA ILE A 256 4.95 -21.34 0.33
C ILE A 256 4.35 -21.46 1.73
N ILE A 257 3.07 -21.15 1.86
CA ILE A 257 2.32 -21.23 3.10
C ILE A 257 1.32 -22.39 2.96
N GLN A 258 1.40 -23.34 3.87
CA GLN A 258 0.39 -24.38 4.07
C GLN A 258 -0.32 -24.09 5.38
N THR A 259 -1.65 -24.12 5.35
CA THR A 259 -2.51 -23.90 6.52
C THR A 259 -3.20 -25.19 6.88
N ASP A 260 -3.15 -25.56 8.14
CA ASP A 260 -3.91 -26.66 8.72
C ASP A 260 -4.78 -26.13 9.86
N MET A 261 -5.99 -26.65 9.99
CA MET A 261 -6.87 -26.34 11.11
C MET A 261 -7.36 -27.63 11.78
N ASP A 262 -6.96 -27.84 13.03
CA ASP A 262 -7.45 -28.93 13.85
C ASP A 262 -8.11 -28.36 15.11
N SER A 263 -9.38 -28.81 15.33
CA SER A 263 -10.15 -28.46 16.54
C SER A 263 -10.17 -26.95 16.85
N GLY A 264 -10.20 -26.09 15.79
CA GLY A 264 -10.20 -24.62 15.91
C GLY A 264 -8.82 -24.00 16.15
N LYS A 265 -7.75 -24.77 16.07
CA LYS A 265 -6.37 -24.28 16.17
C LYS A 265 -5.72 -24.23 14.80
N ILE A 266 -5.24 -23.06 14.44
CA ILE A 266 -4.53 -22.83 13.18
C ILE A 266 -3.06 -23.19 13.35
N THR A 267 -2.53 -23.99 12.43
CA THR A 267 -1.09 -24.26 12.29
C THR A 267 -0.65 -23.88 10.89
N LEU A 268 0.42 -23.11 10.81
CA LEU A 268 1.03 -22.72 9.54
C LEU A 268 2.39 -23.37 9.39
N ASN A 269 2.61 -23.99 8.23
CA ASN A 269 3.92 -24.46 7.81
C ASN A 269 4.38 -23.59 6.64
N ILE A 270 5.44 -22.80 6.87
CA ILE A 270 5.93 -21.81 5.91
C ILE A 270 7.34 -22.20 5.49
N LYS A 271 7.53 -22.40 4.19
CA LYS A 271 8.84 -22.65 3.60
C LYS A 271 9.26 -21.44 2.77
N ILE A 272 10.38 -20.82 3.16
CA ILE A 272 10.97 -19.66 2.48
C ILE A 272 12.24 -20.12 1.78
N THR A 273 12.37 -19.80 0.49
CA THR A 273 13.61 -20.01 -0.27
C THR A 273 14.09 -18.68 -0.82
N ALA A 274 15.39 -18.38 -0.69
CA ALA A 274 15.95 -17.13 -1.16
C ALA A 274 17.34 -17.33 -1.80
N GLN A 275 17.64 -16.50 -2.81
CA GLN A 275 18.93 -16.47 -3.50
C GLN A 275 19.55 -15.10 -3.34
N PHE A 276 20.86 -15.10 -3.11
CA PHE A 276 21.63 -13.91 -2.79
C PHE A 276 22.87 -13.77 -3.68
N ASN A 277 23.27 -12.53 -3.91
CA ASN A 277 24.62 -12.17 -4.36
C ASN A 277 25.38 -11.49 -3.23
N VAL A 278 26.62 -11.85 -3.03
CA VAL A 278 27.50 -11.12 -2.10
C VAL A 278 27.90 -9.81 -2.77
N THR A 279 27.64 -8.68 -2.12
CA THR A 279 28.03 -7.34 -2.57
C THR A 279 29.26 -6.82 -1.85
N GLU A 280 29.38 -7.16 -0.56
CA GLU A 280 30.53 -6.82 0.28
C GLU A 280 30.84 -7.99 1.21
N PHE A 281 32.13 -8.25 1.43
CA PHE A 281 32.61 -9.22 2.39
C PHE A 281 33.85 -8.66 3.09
N GLU A 282 33.81 -8.57 4.39
CA GLU A 282 34.85 -7.95 5.19
C GLU A 282 35.42 -8.93 6.23
N ASN A 283 36.68 -8.71 6.57
CA ASN A 283 37.42 -9.37 7.64
C ASN A 283 37.62 -10.89 7.48
N GLY A 284 37.37 -11.45 6.31
CA GLY A 284 37.48 -12.88 6.06
C GLY A 284 38.09 -13.24 4.71
N LYS A 285 38.33 -14.55 4.51
CA LYS A 285 38.74 -15.12 3.24
C LYS A 285 37.53 -15.78 2.61
N PHE A 286 37.15 -15.36 1.41
CA PHE A 286 36.07 -15.94 0.67
C PHE A 286 36.46 -17.35 0.16
N SER A 287 35.80 -18.39 0.67
CA SER A 287 36.04 -19.80 0.37
C SER A 287 34.70 -20.57 0.34
N ASP A 288 34.70 -21.79 -0.15
CA ASP A 288 33.50 -22.64 -0.14
C ASP A 288 32.93 -22.83 1.29
N GLU A 289 33.82 -22.97 2.30
CA GLU A 289 33.44 -23.04 3.70
C GLU A 289 32.75 -21.76 4.17
N THR A 290 33.25 -20.61 3.75
CA THR A 290 32.63 -19.29 4.03
C THR A 290 31.25 -19.20 3.38
N VAL A 291 31.09 -19.68 2.14
CA VAL A 291 29.78 -19.68 1.45
C VAL A 291 28.77 -20.54 2.20
N ASP A 292 29.17 -21.76 2.63
CA ASP A 292 28.29 -22.65 3.39
C ASP A 292 27.86 -22.04 4.73
N LYS A 293 28.78 -21.38 5.41
CA LYS A 293 28.49 -20.64 6.64
C LYS A 293 27.51 -19.50 6.39
N LEU A 294 27.77 -18.64 5.41
CA LEU A 294 26.88 -17.53 5.04
C LEU A 294 25.47 -18.03 4.65
N ASN A 295 25.35 -19.11 3.90
CA ASN A 295 24.05 -19.72 3.57
C ASN A 295 23.27 -20.09 4.83
N LYS A 296 23.93 -20.63 5.83
CA LYS A 296 23.32 -21.01 7.11
C LYS A 296 22.91 -19.78 7.92
N ASP A 297 23.79 -18.78 7.99
CA ASP A 297 23.55 -17.54 8.74
C ASP A 297 22.39 -16.75 8.12
N LEU A 298 22.34 -16.64 6.78
CA LEU A 298 21.21 -16.05 6.04
C LEU A 298 19.89 -16.81 6.28
N SER A 299 19.94 -18.15 6.29
CA SER A 299 18.74 -18.95 6.55
C SER A 299 18.21 -18.70 7.95
N ASN A 300 19.10 -18.59 8.95
CA ASN A 300 18.74 -18.28 10.34
C ASN A 300 18.17 -16.86 10.46
N GLU A 301 18.80 -15.88 9.80
CA GLU A 301 18.35 -14.48 9.79
C GLU A 301 16.95 -14.34 9.19
N ILE A 302 16.71 -14.93 8.02
CA ILE A 302 15.38 -14.93 7.38
C ILE A 302 14.34 -15.57 8.30
N LYS A 303 14.68 -16.69 8.91
CA LYS A 303 13.79 -17.38 9.86
C LYS A 303 13.46 -16.49 11.04
N MET A 304 14.45 -15.86 11.64
CA MET A 304 14.29 -14.95 12.79
C MET A 304 13.40 -13.76 12.44
N LEU A 305 13.67 -13.08 11.32
CA LEU A 305 12.86 -11.96 10.84
C LEU A 305 11.40 -12.39 10.61
N ALA A 306 11.20 -13.54 9.98
CA ALA A 306 9.85 -14.06 9.70
C ALA A 306 9.10 -14.46 10.98
N GLU A 307 9.76 -15.12 11.95
CA GLU A 307 9.16 -15.48 13.25
C GLU A 307 8.80 -14.25 14.07
N ASN A 308 9.67 -13.25 14.14
CA ASN A 308 9.42 -11.99 14.83
C ASN A 308 8.22 -11.26 14.21
N SER A 309 8.19 -11.16 12.89
CA SER A 309 7.09 -10.51 12.16
C SER A 309 5.77 -11.26 12.33
N TYR A 310 5.80 -12.61 12.30
CA TYR A 310 4.61 -13.41 12.56
C TYR A 310 4.06 -13.15 13.97
N ASN A 311 4.91 -13.18 14.98
CA ASN A 311 4.51 -12.90 16.35
C ASN A 311 3.93 -11.48 16.48
N LYS A 312 4.63 -10.47 15.96
CA LYS A 312 4.23 -9.08 16.08
C LYS A 312 2.93 -8.77 15.33
N VAL A 313 2.83 -9.18 14.06
CA VAL A 313 1.71 -8.80 13.18
C VAL A 313 0.52 -9.74 13.37
N ILE A 314 0.74 -11.06 13.37
CA ILE A 314 -0.35 -12.04 13.34
C ILE A 314 -0.84 -12.36 14.75
N LYS A 315 0.07 -12.59 15.71
CA LYS A 315 -0.35 -13.00 17.06
C LYS A 315 -0.69 -11.84 17.98
N GLU A 316 0.18 -10.83 18.07
CA GLU A 316 -0.01 -9.69 18.98
C GLU A 316 -1.06 -8.71 18.43
N ASN A 317 -0.92 -8.28 17.16
CA ASN A 317 -1.86 -7.37 16.51
C ASN A 317 -3.10 -8.07 15.94
N THR A 318 -3.12 -9.40 15.92
CA THR A 318 -4.20 -10.20 15.35
C THR A 318 -4.61 -9.77 13.93
N SER A 319 -3.64 -9.29 13.15
CA SER A 319 -3.84 -8.83 11.78
C SER A 319 -3.51 -9.94 10.78
N ASP A 320 -4.47 -10.28 9.93
CA ASP A 320 -4.28 -11.26 8.84
C ASP A 320 -3.68 -10.60 7.59
N SER A 321 -2.51 -10.00 7.73
CA SER A 321 -1.81 -9.35 6.62
C SER A 321 -1.20 -10.33 5.60
N ILE A 322 -1.21 -11.64 5.87
CA ILE A 322 -0.71 -12.69 4.97
C ILE A 322 -1.79 -13.60 4.38
N ASN A 323 -3.07 -13.22 4.57
CA ASN A 323 -4.27 -13.89 4.02
C ASN A 323 -4.46 -15.34 4.51
N ILE A 324 -4.26 -15.60 5.78
CA ILE A 324 -4.52 -16.91 6.43
C ILE A 324 -5.99 -17.27 6.32
N GLY A 325 -6.87 -16.35 6.72
CA GLY A 325 -8.31 -16.59 6.74
C GLY A 325 -8.88 -16.83 5.35
N ARG A 326 -8.38 -16.13 4.33
CA ARG A 326 -8.78 -16.39 2.95
C ARG A 326 -8.40 -17.81 2.50
N ARG A 327 -7.23 -18.33 2.89
CA ARG A 327 -6.80 -19.70 2.59
C ARG A 327 -7.72 -20.70 3.24
N LEU A 328 -7.92 -20.58 4.57
CA LEU A 328 -8.83 -21.44 5.33
C LEU A 328 -10.27 -21.41 4.80
N TYR A 329 -10.74 -20.25 4.34
CA TYR A 329 -12.05 -20.11 3.73
C TYR A 329 -12.17 -20.83 2.38
N ILE A 330 -11.14 -20.72 1.52
CA ILE A 330 -11.08 -21.43 0.23
C ILE A 330 -11.06 -22.94 0.44
N ASP A 331 -10.27 -23.41 1.42
CA ASP A 331 -10.12 -24.82 1.77
C ASP A 331 -11.32 -25.35 2.57
N ARG A 332 -12.34 -24.50 2.82
CA ARG A 332 -13.57 -24.80 3.56
C ARG A 332 -13.35 -25.23 5.02
N GLU A 333 -12.27 -24.81 5.61
CA GLU A 333 -11.96 -25.06 7.02
C GLU A 333 -12.66 -24.06 7.95
N ILE A 334 -12.97 -22.84 7.44
CA ILE A 334 -13.77 -21.84 8.15
C ILE A 334 -15.02 -21.47 7.36
N SER A 335 -16.10 -21.16 8.09
CA SER A 335 -17.38 -20.73 7.53
C SER A 335 -17.43 -19.19 7.39
N SER A 336 -18.21 -18.71 6.41
CA SER A 336 -18.57 -17.29 6.30
C SER A 336 -19.31 -16.75 7.54
N THR A 337 -19.88 -17.64 8.35
CA THR A 337 -20.58 -17.30 9.61
C THR A 337 -19.65 -17.10 10.79
N LEU A 338 -18.38 -17.52 10.71
CA LEU A 338 -17.38 -17.27 11.76
C LEU A 338 -17.30 -15.76 12.07
N SER A 339 -17.40 -15.40 13.36
CA SER A 339 -17.28 -13.99 13.75
C SER A 339 -15.85 -13.48 13.62
N ASP A 340 -15.68 -12.15 13.48
CA ASP A 340 -14.35 -11.55 13.48
C ASP A 340 -13.61 -11.82 14.79
N GLU A 341 -14.29 -11.71 15.92
CA GLU A 341 -13.71 -11.95 17.25
C GLU A 341 -13.19 -13.39 17.40
N GLU A 342 -13.97 -14.39 16.98
CA GLU A 342 -13.53 -15.79 16.99
C GLU A 342 -12.29 -16.00 16.10
N PHE A 343 -12.29 -15.41 14.88
CA PHE A 343 -11.16 -15.51 13.98
C PHE A 343 -9.90 -14.87 14.58
N ARG A 344 -10.02 -13.65 15.17
CA ARG A 344 -8.88 -12.99 15.85
C ARG A 344 -8.32 -13.81 17.00
N LYS A 345 -9.19 -14.46 17.76
CA LYS A 345 -8.77 -15.40 18.82
C LYS A 345 -8.05 -16.62 18.25
N MET A 346 -8.46 -17.12 17.11
CA MET A 346 -7.76 -18.21 16.42
C MET A 346 -6.38 -17.77 15.95
N LEU A 347 -6.24 -16.57 15.38
CA LEU A 347 -4.95 -15.99 14.96
C LEU A 347 -3.99 -15.83 16.14
N SER A 348 -4.44 -15.27 17.26
CA SER A 348 -3.59 -15.08 18.47
C SER A 348 -3.07 -16.39 19.06
N ASN A 349 -3.84 -17.48 18.90
CA ASN A 349 -3.48 -18.83 19.40
C ASN A 349 -2.83 -19.70 18.31
N SER A 350 -2.63 -19.18 17.10
CA SER A 350 -2.05 -19.95 16.00
C SER A 350 -0.60 -20.35 16.26
N GLN A 351 -0.17 -21.41 15.60
CA GLN A 351 1.21 -21.88 15.61
C GLN A 351 1.82 -21.72 14.23
N VAL A 352 3.13 -21.47 14.20
CA VAL A 352 3.87 -21.38 12.95
C VAL A 352 5.15 -22.19 13.02
N ASN A 353 5.42 -22.96 11.95
CA ASN A 353 6.68 -23.63 11.70
C ASN A 353 7.30 -22.98 10.47
N ILE A 354 8.45 -22.31 10.63
CA ILE A 354 9.13 -21.63 9.55
C ILE A 354 10.44 -22.35 9.23
N GLU A 355 10.57 -22.73 7.97
CA GLU A 355 11.82 -23.23 7.37
C GLU A 355 12.32 -22.22 6.36
N ALA A 356 13.60 -21.85 6.45
CA ALA A 356 14.26 -20.97 5.49
C ALA A 356 15.47 -21.67 4.87
N ASP A 357 15.61 -21.57 3.55
CA ASP A 357 16.75 -22.07 2.76
C ASP A 357 17.29 -20.93 1.90
N ALA A 358 18.42 -20.37 2.31
CA ALA A 358 19.12 -19.31 1.61
C ALA A 358 20.33 -19.86 0.86
N LYS A 359 20.58 -19.38 -0.36
CA LYS A 359 21.71 -19.77 -1.19
C LYS A 359 22.37 -18.58 -1.85
N ILE A 360 23.66 -18.53 -1.79
CA ILE A 360 24.49 -17.59 -2.55
C ILE A 360 24.61 -18.13 -3.97
N SER A 361 24.17 -17.36 -4.97
CA SER A 361 24.19 -17.74 -6.38
C SER A 361 25.39 -17.21 -7.14
N ARG A 362 25.98 -16.11 -6.69
CA ARG A 362 27.23 -15.55 -7.24
C ARG A 362 28.01 -14.85 -6.12
N SER A 363 29.30 -15.05 -6.13
CA SER A 363 30.27 -14.24 -5.43
C SER A 363 30.69 -13.10 -6.37
N GLY A 364 29.96 -12.00 -6.38
CA GLY A 364 29.94 -10.97 -7.42
C GLY A 364 31.25 -10.29 -7.80
N LEU A 365 32.34 -10.45 -7.05
CA LEU A 365 33.63 -9.77 -7.29
C LEU A 365 34.85 -10.60 -6.85
N PHE A 366 34.67 -11.88 -6.55
CA PHE A 366 35.77 -12.71 -6.04
C PHE A 366 36.00 -13.92 -6.91
#